data_c85ce711c4f76f034df171530cd2018d
#
_entry.id   c85ce711c4f76f034df171530cd2018d
#
_cell.length_a   1.000
_cell.length_b   1.000
_cell.length_c   1.000
_cell.angle_alpha   90.00
_cell.angle_beta   90.00
_cell.angle_gamma   90.00
#
_symmetry.space_group_name_H-M   'P 1'
#
loop_
_entity.id
_entity.type
_entity.pdbx_description
1 polymer ?
#
loop_
_entity_poly.entity_id
_entity_poly.type
_entity_poly.pdbx_seq_one_letter_code
_entity_poly.pdbx_strand_id
1 'polypeptide(L)'
;MHHGEVSPEIAQGLLALKKRIDAAKIPSSKLDQTINVAVWNVREFGKVRRTPAAIHFIAEILGQFDLVSLVELRNDLTDLGRVLPILGPSWDVVYSDWNDDASGNKERTAFLYYDRGRNDRLISVAPPSEPDGRVSRIRLSG
;
A
#
# COMPACT_ATOMS: atom_id res chain seq x y z
N MET A 1 11.52 -2.56 -3.94
CA MET A 1 11.20 -2.97 -2.56
C MET A 1 12.48 -3.19 -1.78
N HIS A 2 12.57 -2.72 -0.54
CA HIS A 2 13.80 -2.77 0.25
C HIS A 2 13.48 -3.02 1.73
N HIS A 3 13.75 -4.24 2.21
CA HIS A 3 13.45 -4.62 3.58
C HIS A 3 14.48 -4.12 4.61
N GLY A 4 15.64 -3.65 4.17
CA GLY A 4 16.74 -3.29 5.07
C GLY A 4 17.30 -4.48 5.84
N GLU A 5 17.89 -4.21 7.00
CA GLU A 5 18.34 -5.24 7.93
C GLU A 5 17.12 -5.77 8.72
N VAL A 6 16.90 -7.07 8.67
CA VAL A 6 15.83 -7.75 9.38
C VAL A 6 16.37 -8.90 10.23
N SER A 7 15.64 -9.30 11.25
CA SER A 7 16.05 -10.45 12.07
C SER A 7 16.03 -11.75 11.24
N PRO A 8 16.80 -12.78 11.64
CA PRO A 8 16.82 -14.07 10.95
C PRO A 8 15.43 -14.70 10.80
N GLU A 9 14.55 -14.54 11.81
CA GLU A 9 13.20 -15.07 11.80
C GLU A 9 12.34 -14.37 10.74
N ILE A 10 12.44 -13.05 10.62
CA ILE A 10 11.75 -12.27 9.57
C ILE A 10 12.27 -12.67 8.19
N ALA A 11 13.59 -12.81 8.05
CA ALA A 11 14.20 -13.24 6.79
C ALA A 11 13.71 -14.62 6.34
N GLN A 12 13.66 -15.59 7.25
CA GLN A 12 13.12 -16.93 6.98
C GLN A 12 11.63 -16.87 6.58
N GLY A 13 10.84 -16.07 7.31
CA GLY A 13 9.43 -15.85 6.99
C GLY A 13 9.20 -15.24 5.62
N LEU A 14 10.02 -14.26 5.24
CA LEU A 14 9.99 -13.65 3.91
C LEU A 14 10.35 -14.65 2.81
N LEU A 15 11.36 -15.50 3.02
CA LEU A 15 11.70 -16.56 2.06
C LEU A 15 10.55 -17.55 1.88
N ALA A 16 9.89 -17.94 2.97
CA ALA A 16 8.73 -18.82 2.90
C ALA A 16 7.54 -18.15 2.20
N LEU A 17 7.31 -16.86 2.45
CA LEU A 17 6.27 -16.08 1.79
C LEU A 17 6.55 -15.95 0.29
N LYS A 18 7.77 -15.64 -0.12
CA LYS A 18 8.17 -15.55 -1.53
C LYS A 18 7.88 -16.83 -2.29
N LYS A 19 8.21 -17.99 -1.72
CA LYS A 19 7.87 -19.28 -2.34
C LYS A 19 6.36 -19.47 -2.57
N ARG A 20 5.52 -18.95 -1.66
CA ARG A 20 4.06 -18.99 -1.81
C ARG A 20 3.57 -18.03 -2.88
N ILE A 21 4.16 -16.83 -2.94
CA ILE A 21 3.86 -15.82 -3.98
C ILE A 21 4.23 -16.39 -5.36
N ASP A 22 5.41 -16.99 -5.50
CA ASP A 22 5.86 -17.62 -6.75
C ASP A 22 4.91 -18.75 -7.18
N ALA A 23 4.45 -19.56 -6.21
CA ALA A 23 3.49 -20.63 -6.46
C ALA A 23 2.10 -20.11 -6.87
N ALA A 24 1.72 -18.91 -6.45
CA ALA A 24 0.46 -18.26 -6.84
C ALA A 24 0.47 -17.81 -8.30
N LYS A 25 1.64 -17.74 -8.95
CA LYS A 25 1.81 -17.37 -10.37
C LYS A 25 1.11 -16.06 -10.73
N ILE A 26 1.24 -15.05 -9.88
CA ILE A 26 0.73 -13.70 -10.17
C ILE A 26 1.40 -13.23 -11.46
N PRO A 27 0.65 -12.85 -12.51
CA PRO A 27 1.25 -12.41 -13.75
C PRO A 27 2.14 -11.19 -13.53
N SER A 28 3.29 -11.14 -14.19
CA SER A 28 4.07 -9.90 -14.21
C SER A 28 3.29 -8.83 -14.96
N SER A 29 3.19 -7.64 -14.39
CA SER A 29 2.57 -6.53 -15.09
C SER A 29 3.45 -6.13 -16.28
N LYS A 30 2.81 -5.96 -17.44
CA LYS A 30 3.45 -5.43 -18.65
C LYS A 30 3.08 -3.97 -18.74
N LEU A 31 4.05 -3.11 -18.54
CA LEU A 31 3.94 -1.67 -18.34
C LEU A 31 2.96 -0.94 -19.27
N ASP A 32 2.86 -1.39 -20.50
CA ASP A 32 2.07 -0.73 -21.53
C ASP A 32 0.76 -1.45 -21.87
N GLN A 33 0.51 -2.61 -21.24
CA GLN A 33 -0.61 -3.46 -21.63
C GLN A 33 -1.47 -3.92 -20.45
N THR A 34 -0.87 -4.20 -19.28
CA THR A 34 -1.56 -4.79 -18.14
C THR A 34 -1.06 -4.21 -16.83
N ILE A 35 -1.98 -4.03 -15.88
CA ILE A 35 -1.69 -3.69 -14.49
C ILE A 35 -2.28 -4.76 -13.57
N ASN A 36 -1.58 -5.07 -12.49
CA ASN A 36 -2.09 -5.95 -11.45
C ASN A 36 -2.79 -5.10 -10.39
N VAL A 37 -4.08 -5.36 -10.19
CA VAL A 37 -4.90 -4.63 -9.23
C VAL A 37 -5.36 -5.57 -8.12
N ALA A 38 -5.31 -5.12 -6.88
CA ALA A 38 -5.84 -5.85 -5.73
C ALA A 38 -6.75 -4.98 -4.87
N VAL A 39 -7.69 -5.62 -4.21
CA VAL A 39 -8.46 -5.06 -3.09
C VAL A 39 -8.18 -5.93 -1.88
N TRP A 40 -7.76 -5.33 -0.78
CA TRP A 40 -7.42 -6.08 0.42
C TRP A 40 -7.98 -5.44 1.68
N ASN A 41 -8.79 -6.20 2.39
CA ASN A 41 -9.19 -5.88 3.75
C ASN A 41 -8.12 -6.43 4.71
N VAL A 42 -7.22 -5.55 5.15
CA VAL A 42 -6.24 -5.90 6.18
C VAL A 42 -6.90 -5.63 7.54
N ARG A 43 -7.63 -6.64 8.01
CA ARG A 43 -8.45 -6.57 9.22
C ARG A 43 -7.81 -5.72 10.33
N GLU A 44 -8.56 -4.72 10.81
CA GLU A 44 -8.16 -3.82 11.91
C GLU A 44 -6.83 -3.09 11.67
N PHE A 45 -6.50 -2.78 10.42
CA PHE A 45 -5.28 -2.04 10.08
C PHE A 45 -5.38 -0.60 10.60
N GLY A 46 -4.47 -0.26 11.51
CA GLY A 46 -4.50 1.03 12.23
C GLY A 46 -5.36 1.02 13.51
N LYS A 47 -5.86 -0.14 13.97
CA LYS A 47 -6.48 -0.30 15.30
C LYS A 47 -5.53 -0.94 16.29
N VAL A 48 -4.80 -1.95 15.83
CA VAL A 48 -3.79 -2.67 16.62
C VAL A 48 -2.46 -2.60 15.89
N ARG A 49 -1.43 -2.14 16.60
CA ARG A 49 -0.08 -2.02 16.03
C ARG A 49 0.45 -3.37 15.57
N ARG A 50 0.91 -3.41 14.35
CA ARG A 50 1.47 -4.63 13.74
C ARG A 50 2.90 -4.88 14.20
N THR A 51 3.24 -6.16 14.32
CA THR A 51 4.62 -6.58 14.57
C THR A 51 5.52 -6.20 13.40
N PRO A 52 6.84 -6.04 13.61
CA PRO A 52 7.78 -5.81 12.50
C PRO A 52 7.65 -6.87 11.40
N ALA A 53 7.53 -8.14 11.75
CA ALA A 53 7.34 -9.22 10.78
C ALA A 53 6.10 -9.01 9.91
N ALA A 54 4.95 -8.67 10.51
CA ALA A 54 3.72 -8.42 9.79
C ALA A 54 3.85 -7.25 8.80
N ILE A 55 4.55 -6.17 9.19
CA ILE A 55 4.81 -5.02 8.31
C ILE A 55 5.61 -5.45 7.07
N HIS A 56 6.67 -6.23 7.26
CA HIS A 56 7.48 -6.74 6.15
C HIS A 56 6.70 -7.68 5.22
N PHE A 57 5.85 -8.54 5.79
CA PHE A 57 5.02 -9.46 5.01
C PHE A 57 3.93 -8.73 4.23
N ILE A 58 3.30 -7.72 4.83
CA ILE A 58 2.33 -6.87 4.15
C ILE A 58 2.99 -6.16 2.97
N ALA A 59 4.15 -5.55 3.17
CA ALA A 59 4.89 -4.89 2.09
C ALA A 59 5.24 -5.87 0.96
N GLU A 60 5.70 -7.09 1.28
CA GLU A 60 6.04 -8.11 0.28
C GLU A 60 4.84 -8.50 -0.58
N ILE A 61 3.65 -8.63 0.03
CA ILE A 61 2.41 -8.94 -0.70
C ILE A 61 1.97 -7.75 -1.56
N LEU A 62 1.94 -6.54 -1.00
CA LEU A 62 1.52 -5.33 -1.71
C LEU A 62 2.39 -5.08 -2.94
N GLY A 63 3.70 -5.33 -2.83
CA GLY A 63 4.65 -5.14 -3.91
C GLY A 63 4.46 -6.08 -5.12
N GLN A 64 3.52 -7.02 -5.08
CA GLN A 64 3.17 -7.88 -6.22
C GLN A 64 2.16 -7.22 -7.17
N PHE A 65 1.62 -6.07 -6.78
CA PHE A 65 0.57 -5.38 -7.52
C PHE A 65 1.04 -3.97 -7.92
N ASP A 66 0.36 -3.39 -8.89
CA ASP A 66 0.63 -2.02 -9.35
C ASP A 66 -0.30 -1.01 -8.67
N LEU A 67 -1.52 -1.44 -8.32
CA LEU A 67 -2.52 -0.67 -7.62
C LEU A 67 -3.20 -1.54 -6.57
N VAL A 68 -3.24 -1.08 -5.34
CA VAL A 68 -3.94 -1.78 -4.25
C VAL A 68 -4.89 -0.84 -3.54
N SER A 69 -6.15 -1.25 -3.43
CA SER A 69 -7.13 -0.62 -2.56
C SER A 69 -7.11 -1.33 -1.20
N LEU A 70 -6.64 -0.65 -0.17
CA LEU A 70 -6.77 -1.10 1.22
C LEU A 70 -8.05 -0.54 1.80
N VAL A 71 -8.97 -1.41 2.19
CA VAL A 71 -10.26 -1.03 2.77
C VAL A 71 -10.28 -1.22 4.28
N GLU A 72 -11.22 -0.56 4.96
CA GLU A 72 -11.41 -0.62 6.42
C GLU A 72 -10.18 -0.15 7.23
N LEU A 73 -9.42 0.82 6.70
CA LEU A 73 -8.36 1.43 7.47
C LEU A 73 -8.93 2.27 8.60
N ARG A 74 -8.31 2.13 9.77
CA ARG A 74 -8.63 2.93 10.96
C ARG A 74 -7.85 4.26 10.98
N ASN A 75 -8.06 5.03 12.05
CA ASN A 75 -7.49 6.37 12.22
C ASN A 75 -5.96 6.39 12.21
N ASP A 76 -5.34 5.38 12.81
CA ASP A 76 -3.89 5.33 12.95
C ASP A 76 -3.25 4.75 11.67
N LEU A 77 -2.61 5.63 10.92
CA LEU A 77 -1.88 5.29 9.69
C LEU A 77 -0.40 4.97 9.93
N THR A 78 0.04 4.89 11.18
CA THR A 78 1.45 4.63 11.55
C THR A 78 1.98 3.36 10.89
N ASP A 79 1.19 2.28 10.90
CA ASP A 79 1.62 1.01 10.29
C ASP A 79 1.71 1.11 8.76
N LEU A 80 0.83 1.86 8.11
CA LEU A 80 0.96 2.14 6.69
C LEU A 80 2.21 2.98 6.38
N GLY A 81 2.52 3.96 7.24
CA GLY A 81 3.76 4.73 7.18
C GLY A 81 5.03 3.87 7.35
N ARG A 82 4.94 2.72 8.01
CA ARG A 82 6.04 1.74 8.12
C ARG A 82 6.15 0.81 6.90
N VAL A 83 5.06 0.56 6.21
CA VAL A 83 5.02 -0.28 5.00
C VAL A 83 5.60 0.47 3.80
N LEU A 84 5.25 1.75 3.62
CA LEU A 84 5.61 2.53 2.43
C LEU A 84 7.12 2.62 2.18
N PRO A 85 8.00 2.86 3.18
CA PRO A 85 9.46 2.86 2.97
C PRO A 85 10.00 1.52 2.48
N ILE A 86 9.39 0.40 2.90
CA ILE A 86 9.79 -0.94 2.44
C ILE A 86 9.40 -1.15 0.97
N LEU A 87 8.24 -0.67 0.57
CA LEU A 87 7.81 -0.69 -0.83
C LEU A 87 8.73 0.14 -1.73
N GLY A 88 9.27 1.23 -1.20
CA GLY A 88 10.26 2.07 -1.85
C GLY A 88 9.69 3.39 -2.40
N PRO A 89 10.58 4.27 -2.93
CA PRO A 89 10.24 5.66 -3.24
C PRO A 89 9.27 5.83 -4.42
N SER A 90 9.11 4.80 -5.24
CA SER A 90 8.16 4.83 -6.37
C SER A 90 6.73 4.51 -5.96
N TRP A 91 6.49 4.20 -4.69
CA TRP A 91 5.14 3.99 -4.19
C TRP A 91 4.56 5.28 -3.60
N ASP A 92 3.30 5.50 -3.90
CA ASP A 92 2.53 6.62 -3.38
C ASP A 92 1.17 6.13 -2.85
N VAL A 93 0.50 6.97 -2.06
CA VAL A 93 -0.79 6.62 -1.46
C VAL A 93 -1.75 7.79 -1.51
N VAL A 94 -3.00 7.51 -1.83
CA VAL A 94 -4.12 8.44 -1.78
C VAL A 94 -5.16 7.88 -0.84
N TYR A 95 -5.75 8.71 -0.01
CA TYR A 95 -6.77 8.33 0.97
C TYR A 95 -8.13 8.87 0.56
N SER A 96 -9.19 8.07 0.76
CA SER A 96 -10.55 8.61 0.78
C SER A 96 -10.77 9.47 2.03
N ASP A 97 -11.75 10.34 1.98
CA ASP A 97 -12.26 10.99 3.19
C ASP A 97 -12.87 9.96 4.16
N TRP A 98 -13.08 10.40 5.40
CA TRP A 98 -13.74 9.61 6.41
C TRP A 98 -15.22 9.40 6.04
N ASN A 99 -15.70 8.18 6.16
CA ASN A 99 -17.13 7.96 6.31
C ASN A 99 -17.51 8.28 7.75
N ASP A 100 -18.08 9.44 7.97
CA ASP A 100 -18.76 9.77 9.22
C ASP A 100 -20.16 9.13 9.24
N ASP A 101 -20.19 7.79 9.17
CA ASP A 101 -21.44 7.08 9.36
C ASP A 101 -21.91 7.27 10.80
N ALA A 102 -23.22 7.47 10.97
CA ALA A 102 -23.88 7.60 12.28
C ALA A 102 -23.63 6.37 13.19
N SER A 103 -23.05 5.28 12.67
CA SER A 103 -22.64 4.07 13.37
C SER A 103 -21.27 4.17 14.06
N GLY A 104 -20.53 5.28 13.90
CA GLY A 104 -19.26 5.51 14.61
C GLY A 104 -18.06 4.72 14.09
N ASN A 105 -18.18 3.98 13.01
CA ASN A 105 -17.06 3.31 12.36
C ASN A 105 -16.30 4.31 11.48
N LYS A 106 -15.27 4.92 12.06
CA LYS A 106 -14.36 5.81 11.33
C LYS A 106 -13.42 4.97 10.48
N GLU A 107 -13.85 4.61 9.30
CA GLU A 107 -13.08 3.84 8.34
C GLU A 107 -12.80 4.66 7.08
N ARG A 108 -11.65 4.41 6.47
CA ARG A 108 -11.27 5.01 5.19
C ARG A 108 -10.68 3.95 4.26
N THR A 109 -10.60 4.28 3.00
CA THR A 109 -9.89 3.50 1.99
C THR A 109 -8.59 4.20 1.63
N ALA A 110 -7.51 3.44 1.48
CA ALA A 110 -6.29 3.93 0.88
C ALA A 110 -6.05 3.24 -0.46
N PHE A 111 -5.60 4.01 -1.44
CA PHE A 111 -5.17 3.51 -2.74
C PHE A 111 -3.66 3.66 -2.82
N LEU A 112 -2.95 2.54 -2.74
CA LEU A 112 -1.51 2.50 -2.95
C LEU A 112 -1.25 2.19 -4.42
N TYR A 113 -0.32 2.92 -5.03
CA TYR A 113 0.01 2.69 -6.42
C TYR A 113 1.51 2.87 -6.66
N TYR A 114 2.00 2.09 -7.63
CA TYR A 114 3.36 2.19 -8.09
C TYR A 114 3.46 3.29 -9.16
N ASP A 115 4.10 4.41 -8.81
CA ASP A 115 4.33 5.51 -9.74
C ASP A 115 5.61 5.26 -10.56
N ARG A 116 5.44 4.81 -11.77
CA ARG A 116 6.53 4.50 -12.71
C ARG A 116 7.19 5.75 -13.30
N GLY A 117 6.48 6.88 -13.31
CA GLY A 117 6.97 8.16 -13.82
C GLY A 117 7.92 8.90 -12.90
N ARG A 118 8.14 8.41 -11.68
CA ARG A 118 8.99 9.10 -10.69
C ARG A 118 10.47 9.11 -11.03
N ASN A 119 10.92 8.23 -11.93
CA ASN A 119 12.29 8.29 -12.47
C ASN A 119 12.42 9.19 -13.70
N ASP A 120 11.28 9.61 -14.32
CA ASP A 120 11.29 10.37 -15.57
C ASP A 120 10.14 11.39 -15.68
N ARG A 121 10.15 12.46 -14.92
CA ARG A 121 9.21 13.60 -14.99
C ARG A 121 7.96 13.50 -14.11
N LEU A 122 7.82 14.50 -13.27
CA LEU A 122 6.58 15.00 -12.69
C LEU A 122 5.46 15.13 -13.74
N ILE A 123 4.69 14.09 -13.96
CA ILE A 123 3.39 14.25 -14.60
C ILE A 123 2.48 14.76 -13.49
N SER A 124 2.25 16.08 -13.49
CA SER A 124 1.19 16.69 -12.72
C SER A 124 -0.14 16.20 -13.30
N VAL A 125 -0.69 15.15 -12.73
CA VAL A 125 -2.10 14.87 -12.95
C VAL A 125 -2.85 15.89 -12.10
N ALA A 126 -3.42 16.90 -12.74
CA ALA A 126 -4.34 17.80 -12.08
C ALA A 126 -5.46 16.95 -11.45
N PRO A 127 -5.81 17.18 -10.19
CA PRO A 127 -6.95 16.50 -9.59
C PRO A 127 -8.18 16.79 -10.44
N PRO A 128 -9.07 15.80 -10.63
CA PRO A 128 -10.33 16.07 -11.28
C PRO A 128 -11.03 17.20 -10.53
N SER A 129 -11.48 18.19 -11.27
CA SER A 129 -12.29 19.29 -10.74
C SER A 129 -13.53 18.72 -10.08
N GLU A 130 -13.72 19.04 -8.82
CA GLU A 130 -14.75 18.53 -7.90
C GLU A 130 -16.18 18.50 -8.44
N PRO A 131 -17.00 17.58 -7.88
CA PRO A 131 -17.78 18.00 -6.73
C PRO A 131 -17.72 16.99 -5.55
N ASP A 132 -17.40 17.52 -4.39
CA ASP A 132 -17.63 16.95 -3.04
C ASP A 132 -17.00 15.60 -2.62
N GLY A 133 -15.78 15.31 -3.02
CA GLY A 133 -15.01 14.27 -2.36
C GLY A 133 -13.56 14.72 -2.20
N ARG A 134 -13.19 15.16 -0.99
CA ARG A 134 -11.80 15.58 -0.74
C ARG A 134 -10.87 14.40 -0.73
N VAL A 135 -10.00 14.31 -1.71
CA VAL A 135 -8.90 13.34 -1.74
C VAL A 135 -7.65 14.00 -1.18
N SER A 136 -7.16 13.50 -0.06
CA SER A 136 -5.92 13.98 0.54
C SER A 136 -4.74 13.16 0.05
N ARG A 137 -3.76 13.82 -0.55
CA ARG A 137 -2.50 13.20 -0.97
C ARG A 137 -1.43 13.49 0.07
N ILE A 138 -0.86 12.45 0.65
CA ILE A 138 0.33 12.57 1.50
C ILE A 138 1.53 12.12 0.68
N ARG A 139 2.46 13.05 0.43
CA ARG A 139 3.76 12.72 -0.13
C ARG A 139 4.71 12.53 1.03
N LEU A 140 5.29 11.36 1.17
CA LEU A 140 6.40 11.14 2.07
C LEU A 140 7.68 11.59 1.34
N SER A 141 8.19 12.77 1.71
CA SER A 141 9.55 13.16 1.32
C SER A 141 10.54 12.34 2.14
N GLY A 142 11.40 11.58 1.45
CA GLY A 142 12.56 10.95 2.05
C GLY A 142 13.68 11.97 2.25
#